data_59583b8b2afa4b18a1a1b6da5605997f
#
_entry.id   59583b8b2afa4b18a1a1b6da5605997f
#
_cell.length_a   1.000
_cell.length_b   1.000
_cell.length_c   1.000
_cell.angle_alpha   90.00
_cell.angle_beta   90.00
_cell.angle_gamma   90.00
#
_symmetry.space_group_name_H-M   'P 1'
#
loop_
_entity.id
_entity.type
_entity.pdbx_description
1 polymer ?
#
loop_
_entity_poly.entity_id
_entity_poly.type
_entity_poly.pdbx_seq_one_letter_code
_entity_poly.pdbx_strand_id
1 'polypeptide(L)'
;MGAGKGYLTFALFEYLTGRSGKNVVMEGVEIRRDLVGKINDIIGQCSGSFPAGSSLRFVEDTIEGYQPKDVDVVIALHACDTATDDAILKGIRNNAKMIVCAPCCHKQIRGEMEKSGIFDAITRHGVFLERQAAMVTDAIRALVLEYCGYKTRVMEFIEMEDTPKNVLI
;
A
#
# COMPACT_ATOMS: atom_id res chain seq x y z
N MET A 1 -0.97 -2.37 4.90
CA MET A 1 0.46 -2.06 5.17
C MET A 1 0.61 -0.56 5.31
N GLY A 2 1.20 -0.06 6.41
CA GLY A 2 1.23 1.37 6.72
C GLY A 2 -0.16 1.95 6.99
N ALA A 3 -0.93 1.30 7.86
CA ALA A 3 -2.38 1.52 7.98
C ALA A 3 -2.78 2.90 8.56
N GLY A 4 -1.83 3.63 9.13
CA GLY A 4 -2.09 4.96 9.68
C GLY A 4 -3.20 4.94 10.74
N LYS A 5 -4.11 5.90 10.66
CA LYS A 5 -5.27 5.98 11.57
C LYS A 5 -6.35 4.90 11.31
N GLY A 6 -6.16 4.06 10.31
CA GLY A 6 -7.05 2.94 10.03
C GLY A 6 -8.35 3.27 9.29
N TYR A 7 -8.57 4.50 8.84
CA TYR A 7 -9.85 4.86 8.19
C TYR A 7 -10.22 3.93 7.05
N LEU A 8 -9.30 3.66 6.13
CA LEU A 8 -9.54 2.72 5.04
C LEU A 8 -9.74 1.29 5.58
N THR A 9 -8.95 0.89 6.57
CA THR A 9 -9.02 -0.46 7.15
C THR A 9 -10.40 -0.72 7.75
N PHE A 10 -10.93 0.22 8.54
CA PHE A 10 -12.28 0.11 9.08
C PHE A 10 -13.35 0.13 7.98
N ALA A 11 -13.27 1.07 7.05
CA ALA A 11 -14.24 1.18 5.95
C ALA A 11 -14.28 -0.08 5.09
N LEU A 12 -13.11 -0.64 4.77
CA LEU A 12 -13.00 -1.86 3.98
C LEU A 12 -13.48 -3.08 4.76
N PHE A 13 -13.16 -3.19 6.05
CA PHE A 13 -13.66 -4.27 6.91
C PHE A 13 -15.19 -4.26 6.96
N GLU A 14 -15.81 -3.12 7.22
CA GLU A 14 -17.27 -2.96 7.24
C GLU A 14 -17.90 -3.29 5.88
N TYR A 15 -17.31 -2.78 4.79
CA TYR A 15 -17.80 -3.05 3.45
C TYR A 15 -17.75 -4.54 3.10
N LEU A 16 -16.66 -5.22 3.39
CA LEU A 16 -16.46 -6.64 3.05
C LEU A 16 -17.34 -7.54 3.93
N THR A 17 -17.43 -7.29 5.22
CA THR A 17 -18.25 -8.09 6.13
C THR A 17 -19.74 -7.85 5.90
N GLY A 18 -20.16 -6.60 5.66
CA GLY A 18 -21.57 -6.25 5.46
C GLY A 18 -22.12 -6.68 4.11
N ARG A 19 -21.33 -6.60 3.02
CA ARG A 19 -21.83 -6.89 1.67
C ARG A 19 -21.50 -8.27 1.15
N SER A 20 -20.36 -8.84 1.50
CA SER A 20 -19.93 -10.11 0.93
C SER A 20 -20.45 -11.34 1.68
N GLY A 21 -20.92 -11.17 2.92
CA GLY A 21 -21.33 -12.26 3.81
C GLY A 21 -20.19 -13.26 4.10
N LYS A 22 -18.93 -12.88 3.82
CA LYS A 22 -17.76 -13.70 4.03
C LYS A 22 -17.11 -13.39 5.36
N ASN A 23 -16.43 -14.36 5.92
CA ASN A 23 -15.56 -14.14 7.06
C ASN A 23 -14.32 -13.36 6.61
N VAL A 24 -14.02 -12.26 7.26
CA VAL A 24 -12.90 -11.36 6.94
C VAL A 24 -11.96 -11.31 8.13
N VAL A 25 -10.73 -11.75 7.92
CA VAL A 25 -9.63 -11.52 8.86
C VAL A 25 -8.79 -10.38 8.30
N MET A 26 -8.73 -9.26 9.00
CA MET A 26 -8.02 -8.07 8.53
C MET A 26 -7.01 -7.59 9.55
N GLU A 27 -5.81 -7.29 9.07
CA GLU A 27 -4.72 -6.78 9.89
C GLU A 27 -4.19 -5.45 9.34
N GLY A 28 -4.19 -4.42 10.19
CA GLY A 28 -3.55 -3.15 9.92
C GLY A 28 -2.12 -3.15 10.48
N VAL A 29 -1.10 -3.02 9.64
CA VAL A 29 0.29 -2.91 10.08
C VAL A 29 0.66 -1.43 10.19
N GLU A 30 1.13 -1.00 11.34
CA GLU A 30 1.51 0.38 11.62
C GLU A 30 2.67 0.41 12.62
N ILE A 31 3.67 1.26 12.36
CA ILE A 31 4.88 1.35 13.20
C ILE A 31 4.67 2.11 14.51
N ARG A 32 3.68 3.00 14.56
CA ARG A 32 3.44 3.87 15.72
C ARG A 32 2.66 3.14 16.81
N ARG A 33 3.37 2.70 17.83
CA ARG A 33 2.85 1.94 18.97
C ARG A 33 1.63 2.58 19.63
N ASP A 34 1.72 3.88 19.92
CA ASP A 34 0.63 4.64 20.58
C ASP A 34 -0.65 4.63 19.74
N LEU A 35 -0.51 4.69 18.42
CA LEU A 35 -1.62 4.66 17.50
C LEU A 35 -2.23 3.26 17.41
N VAL A 36 -1.39 2.22 17.32
CA VAL A 36 -1.83 0.81 17.34
C VAL A 36 -2.62 0.49 18.61
N GLY A 37 -2.12 0.92 19.78
CA GLY A 37 -2.82 0.74 21.04
C GLY A 37 -4.21 1.38 21.05
N LYS A 38 -4.30 2.67 20.72
CA LYS A 38 -5.58 3.39 20.65
C LYS A 38 -6.58 2.77 19.68
N ILE A 39 -6.11 2.32 18.52
CA ILE A 39 -6.99 1.70 17.53
C ILE A 39 -7.49 0.34 18.02
N ASN A 40 -6.62 -0.47 18.61
CA ASN A 40 -7.02 -1.77 19.16
C ASN A 40 -7.99 -1.62 20.35
N ASP A 41 -7.88 -0.57 21.17
CA ASP A 41 -8.86 -0.26 22.21
C ASP A 41 -10.24 0.03 21.61
N ILE A 42 -10.31 0.81 20.51
CA ILE A 42 -11.55 1.07 19.79
C ILE A 42 -12.12 -0.22 19.19
N ILE A 43 -11.28 -1.04 18.56
CA ILE A 43 -11.68 -2.34 18.01
C ILE A 43 -12.27 -3.23 19.11
N GLY A 44 -11.63 -3.28 20.28
CA GLY A 44 -12.11 -4.03 21.44
C GLY A 44 -13.52 -3.66 21.87
N GLN A 45 -13.85 -2.35 21.83
CA GLN A 45 -15.19 -1.85 22.15
C GLN A 45 -16.25 -2.24 21.11
N CYS A 46 -15.84 -2.41 19.85
CA CYS A 46 -16.74 -2.71 18.73
C CYS A 46 -16.77 -4.22 18.37
N SER A 47 -15.84 -5.02 18.87
CA SER A 47 -15.62 -6.41 18.44
C SER A 47 -16.84 -7.33 18.65
N GLY A 48 -17.68 -7.02 19.64
CA GLY A 48 -18.93 -7.77 19.87
C GLY A 48 -19.98 -7.62 18.76
N SER A 49 -19.84 -6.63 17.89
CA SER A 49 -20.72 -6.43 16.72
C SER A 49 -20.18 -7.04 15.43
N PHE A 50 -18.97 -7.60 15.43
CA PHE A 50 -18.40 -8.19 14.23
C PHE A 50 -19.10 -9.50 13.86
N PRO A 51 -19.31 -9.76 12.56
CA PRO A 51 -19.85 -11.03 12.11
C PRO A 51 -19.02 -12.23 12.60
N ALA A 52 -19.67 -13.32 12.94
CA ALA A 52 -19.01 -14.53 13.41
C ALA A 52 -17.92 -14.99 12.42
N GLY A 53 -16.73 -15.30 12.94
CA GLY A 53 -15.58 -15.68 12.13
C GLY A 53 -14.82 -14.51 11.47
N SER A 54 -15.25 -13.28 11.66
CA SER A 54 -14.51 -12.09 11.20
C SER A 54 -13.72 -11.47 12.36
N SER A 55 -12.56 -10.91 12.04
CA SER A 55 -11.71 -10.22 13.01
C SER A 55 -10.95 -9.07 12.38
N LEU A 56 -10.71 -8.03 13.16
CA LEU A 56 -9.91 -6.87 12.82
C LEU A 56 -8.92 -6.61 13.95
N ARG A 57 -7.66 -6.39 13.61
CA ARG A 57 -6.64 -5.97 14.57
C ARG A 57 -5.56 -5.12 13.94
N PHE A 58 -4.86 -4.35 14.74
CA PHE A 58 -3.65 -3.64 14.33
C PHE A 58 -2.43 -4.25 14.99
N VAL A 59 -1.35 -4.36 14.22
CA VAL A 59 -0.06 -4.92 14.63
C VAL A 59 0.99 -3.83 14.58
N GLU A 60 1.74 -3.68 15.66
CA GLU A 60 2.90 -2.79 15.73
C GLU A 60 4.08 -3.46 15.03
N ASP A 61 4.36 -3.05 13.81
CA ASP A 61 5.52 -3.54 13.06
C ASP A 61 5.86 -2.59 11.90
N THR A 62 7.04 -2.77 11.34
CA THR A 62 7.41 -2.18 10.04
C THR A 62 6.82 -3.04 8.91
N ILE A 63 6.67 -2.43 7.71
CA ILE A 63 6.24 -3.20 6.53
C ILE A 63 7.29 -4.28 6.20
N GLU A 64 8.58 -3.96 6.32
CA GLU A 64 9.68 -4.90 6.11
C GLU A 64 9.68 -6.05 7.13
N GLY A 65 9.51 -5.74 8.42
CA GLY A 65 9.58 -6.75 9.51
C GLY A 65 8.40 -7.68 9.55
N TYR A 66 7.20 -7.16 9.29
CA TYR A 66 5.96 -7.91 9.40
C TYR A 66 5.93 -9.16 8.50
N GLN A 67 5.54 -10.28 9.06
CA GLN A 67 5.43 -11.56 8.36
C GLN A 67 3.96 -12.02 8.31
N PRO A 68 3.22 -11.66 7.25
CA PRO A 68 1.86 -12.10 7.07
C PRO A 68 1.78 -13.62 6.84
N LYS A 69 0.64 -14.23 7.19
CA LYS A 69 0.34 -15.64 6.92
C LYS A 69 -1.00 -15.72 6.18
N ASP A 70 -1.05 -16.58 5.18
CA ASP A 70 -2.29 -16.90 4.42
C ASP A 70 -3.04 -15.63 3.94
N VAL A 71 -2.33 -14.77 3.21
CA VAL A 71 -2.85 -13.47 2.77
C VAL A 71 -3.50 -13.58 1.41
N ASP A 72 -4.78 -13.24 1.31
CA ASP A 72 -5.47 -13.10 0.03
C ASP A 72 -5.20 -11.74 -0.62
N VAL A 73 -5.14 -10.67 0.17
CA VAL A 73 -5.03 -9.30 -0.35
C VAL A 73 -4.00 -8.50 0.46
N VAL A 74 -3.08 -7.85 -0.23
CA VAL A 74 -2.17 -6.86 0.36
C VAL A 74 -2.54 -5.48 -0.16
N ILE A 75 -2.73 -4.53 0.76
CA ILE A 75 -3.02 -3.13 0.42
C ILE A 75 -1.99 -2.22 1.07
N ALA A 76 -1.38 -1.35 0.28
CA ALA A 76 -0.41 -0.35 0.72
C ALA A 76 -0.71 1.00 0.04
N LEU A 77 -1.51 1.83 0.70
CA LEU A 77 -1.77 3.19 0.24
C LEU A 77 -0.84 4.16 0.95
N HIS A 78 -0.11 4.95 0.18
CA HIS A 78 0.84 5.94 0.68
C HIS A 78 1.96 5.36 1.57
N ALA A 79 2.35 4.11 1.35
CA ALA A 79 3.63 3.61 1.83
C ALA A 79 4.74 4.30 1.05
N CYS A 80 5.57 5.09 1.75
CA CYS A 80 6.52 5.95 1.08
C CYS A 80 7.72 5.18 0.53
N ASP A 81 8.11 5.49 -0.72
CA ASP A 81 9.33 5.04 -1.37
C ASP A 81 9.48 3.50 -1.36
N THR A 82 10.58 2.98 -0.83
CA THR A 82 10.86 1.54 -0.75
C THR A 82 9.88 0.74 0.10
N ALA A 83 9.15 1.37 1.01
CA ALA A 83 8.11 0.68 1.79
C ALA A 83 6.95 0.17 0.92
N THR A 84 6.70 0.79 -0.25
CA THR A 84 5.80 0.23 -1.26
C THR A 84 6.36 -1.06 -1.85
N ASP A 85 7.67 -1.10 -2.12
CA ASP A 85 8.34 -2.27 -2.67
C ASP A 85 8.34 -3.44 -1.67
N ASP A 86 8.53 -3.14 -0.37
CA ASP A 86 8.40 -4.11 0.70
C ASP A 86 6.99 -4.72 0.77
N ALA A 87 5.95 -3.89 0.63
CA ALA A 87 4.57 -4.36 0.61
C ALA A 87 4.29 -5.26 -0.61
N ILE A 88 4.76 -4.89 -1.80
CA ILE A 88 4.67 -5.70 -3.01
C ILE A 88 5.38 -7.04 -2.79
N LEU A 89 6.61 -7.01 -2.27
CA LEU A 89 7.39 -8.21 -1.99
C LEU A 89 6.70 -9.15 -1.00
N LYS A 90 6.07 -8.60 0.06
CA LYS A 90 5.26 -9.38 1.00
C LYS A 90 4.08 -10.05 0.28
N GLY A 91 3.38 -9.35 -0.59
CA GLY A 91 2.30 -9.90 -1.39
C GLY A 91 2.78 -11.06 -2.28
N ILE A 92 3.87 -10.86 -3.01
CA ILE A 92 4.45 -11.88 -3.90
C ILE A 92 4.88 -13.13 -3.10
N ARG A 93 5.64 -12.94 -2.02
CA ARG A 93 6.17 -14.05 -1.19
C ARG A 93 5.08 -14.88 -0.51
N ASN A 94 3.93 -14.28 -0.25
CA ASN A 94 2.79 -14.96 0.35
C ASN A 94 1.74 -15.42 -0.68
N ASN A 95 2.04 -15.35 -1.98
CA ASN A 95 1.12 -15.70 -3.06
C ASN A 95 -0.24 -15.00 -2.93
N ALA A 96 -0.26 -13.74 -2.53
CA ALA A 96 -1.49 -12.96 -2.40
C ALA A 96 -2.23 -12.93 -3.74
N LYS A 97 -3.54 -13.11 -3.70
CA LYS A 97 -4.39 -13.10 -4.92
C LYS A 97 -4.50 -11.71 -5.53
N MET A 98 -4.34 -10.68 -4.71
CA MET A 98 -4.41 -9.27 -5.11
C MET A 98 -3.41 -8.44 -4.33
N ILE A 99 -2.73 -7.55 -5.02
CA ILE A 99 -1.84 -6.54 -4.43
C ILE A 99 -2.31 -5.18 -4.94
N VAL A 100 -2.56 -4.24 -4.03
CA VAL A 100 -3.04 -2.89 -4.35
C VAL A 100 -2.11 -1.87 -3.71
N CYS A 101 -1.47 -1.05 -4.52
CA CYS A 101 -0.55 -0.02 -4.05
C CYS A 101 -0.89 1.35 -4.63
N ALA A 102 -0.83 2.40 -3.79
CA ALA A 102 -0.87 3.79 -4.23
C ALA A 102 0.42 4.49 -3.78
N PRO A 103 1.47 4.45 -4.60
CA PRO A 103 2.76 5.06 -4.29
C PRO A 103 2.65 6.58 -4.23
N CYS A 104 3.38 7.21 -3.31
CA CYS A 104 3.37 8.68 -3.21
C CYS A 104 4.75 9.32 -3.27
N CYS A 105 5.82 8.57 -3.05
CA CYS A 105 7.20 9.06 -3.03
C CYS A 105 8.10 8.13 -3.84
N HIS A 106 9.10 8.71 -4.51
CA HIS A 106 10.01 7.99 -5.42
C HIS A 106 11.45 8.50 -5.28
N LYS A 107 11.89 8.65 -4.02
CA LYS A 107 13.16 9.34 -3.70
C LYS A 107 14.38 8.56 -4.16
N GLN A 108 14.34 7.24 -4.06
CA GLN A 108 15.46 6.38 -4.44
C GLN A 108 15.77 6.51 -5.94
N ILE A 109 14.80 6.25 -6.80
CA ILE A 109 14.97 6.34 -8.26
C ILE A 109 15.28 7.77 -8.69
N ARG A 110 14.66 8.77 -8.07
CA ARG A 110 14.95 10.16 -8.33
C ARG A 110 16.43 10.49 -8.13
N GLY A 111 17.04 10.06 -7.03
CA GLY A 111 18.45 10.26 -6.76
C GLY A 111 19.39 9.55 -7.75
N GLU A 112 19.02 8.39 -8.27
CA GLU A 112 19.76 7.69 -9.31
C GLU A 112 19.63 8.35 -10.69
N MET A 113 18.44 8.87 -11.02
CA MET A 113 18.20 9.61 -12.27
C MET A 113 18.99 10.90 -12.35
N GLU A 114 19.15 11.63 -11.23
CA GLU A 114 20.00 12.84 -11.16
C GLU A 114 21.45 12.55 -11.53
N LYS A 115 21.94 11.34 -11.27
CA LYS A 115 23.33 10.94 -11.55
C LYS A 115 23.52 10.41 -12.96
N SER A 116 22.49 10.01 -13.66
CA SER A 116 22.59 9.26 -14.90
C SER A 116 22.94 10.11 -16.13
N GLY A 117 22.62 11.41 -16.10
CA GLY A 117 22.83 12.34 -17.22
C GLY A 117 22.03 12.07 -18.50
N ILE A 118 21.32 10.94 -18.58
CA ILE A 118 20.63 10.50 -19.80
C ILE A 118 19.54 11.45 -20.25
N PHE A 119 18.90 12.14 -19.30
CA PHE A 119 17.78 13.07 -19.56
C PHE A 119 18.04 14.48 -19.02
N ASP A 120 19.28 14.95 -19.01
CA ASP A 120 19.67 16.24 -18.40
C ASP A 120 18.78 17.41 -18.80
N ALA A 121 18.38 17.47 -20.08
CA ALA A 121 17.50 18.52 -20.57
C ALA A 121 16.14 18.61 -19.86
N ILE A 122 15.65 17.48 -19.34
CA ILE A 122 14.39 17.36 -18.64
C ILE A 122 14.63 17.36 -17.12
N THR A 123 15.56 16.54 -16.64
CA THR A 123 15.79 16.30 -15.21
C THR A 123 16.42 17.48 -14.47
N ARG A 124 17.05 18.44 -15.19
CA ARG A 124 17.49 19.72 -14.60
C ARG A 124 16.36 20.53 -13.96
N HIS A 125 15.10 20.25 -14.31
CA HIS A 125 13.94 20.87 -13.70
C HIS A 125 13.32 19.89 -12.68
N GLY A 126 13.39 20.22 -11.39
CA GLY A 126 12.98 19.34 -10.30
C GLY A 126 11.54 18.80 -10.41
N VAL A 127 10.62 19.58 -10.98
CA VAL A 127 9.24 19.13 -11.21
C VAL A 127 9.15 18.02 -12.28
N PHE A 128 9.98 18.09 -13.32
CA PHE A 128 10.02 17.04 -14.34
C PHE A 128 10.74 15.81 -13.86
N LEU A 129 11.83 15.98 -13.12
CA LEU A 129 12.54 14.89 -12.47
C LEU A 129 11.62 14.10 -11.54
N GLU A 130 10.82 14.77 -10.69
CA GLU A 130 9.86 14.14 -9.78
C GLU A 130 8.81 13.31 -10.55
N ARG A 131 8.22 13.89 -11.60
CA ARG A 131 7.23 13.20 -12.42
C ARG A 131 7.80 11.99 -13.16
N GLN A 132 9.00 12.12 -13.70
CA GLN A 132 9.67 11.01 -14.36
C GLN A 132 10.06 9.90 -13.38
N ALA A 133 10.58 10.25 -12.20
CA ALA A 133 10.90 9.28 -11.19
C ALA A 133 9.65 8.49 -10.75
N ALA A 134 8.52 9.16 -10.60
CA ALA A 134 7.25 8.50 -10.29
C ALA A 134 6.87 7.51 -11.40
N MET A 135 6.82 7.98 -12.65
CA MET A 135 6.42 7.15 -13.79
C MET A 135 7.35 5.93 -13.99
N VAL A 136 8.66 6.13 -13.89
CA VAL A 136 9.65 5.04 -14.05
C VAL A 136 9.53 4.03 -12.93
N THR A 137 9.42 4.48 -11.68
CA THR A 137 9.32 3.58 -10.53
C THR A 137 8.04 2.74 -10.60
N ASP A 138 6.91 3.36 -10.92
CA ASP A 138 5.63 2.65 -10.97
C ASP A 138 5.56 1.69 -12.17
N ALA A 139 6.19 2.04 -13.30
CA ALA A 139 6.36 1.13 -14.42
C ALA A 139 7.23 -0.10 -14.05
N ILE A 140 8.33 0.11 -13.31
CA ILE A 140 9.17 -0.99 -12.82
C ILE A 140 8.38 -1.91 -11.89
N ARG A 141 7.61 -1.35 -10.95
CA ARG A 141 6.74 -2.13 -10.04
C ARG A 141 5.75 -2.99 -10.79
N ALA A 142 5.08 -2.42 -11.80
CA ALA A 142 4.16 -3.15 -12.66
C ALA A 142 4.85 -4.31 -13.40
N LEU A 143 6.02 -4.07 -14.00
CA LEU A 143 6.80 -5.09 -14.68
C LEU A 143 7.28 -6.21 -13.74
N VAL A 144 7.70 -5.88 -12.53
CA VAL A 144 8.09 -6.88 -11.52
C VAL A 144 6.89 -7.76 -11.15
N LEU A 145 5.72 -7.17 -10.94
CA LEU A 145 4.50 -7.93 -10.67
C LEU A 145 4.13 -8.86 -11.83
N GLU A 146 4.22 -8.39 -13.08
CA GLU A 146 3.99 -9.21 -14.28
C GLU A 146 4.99 -10.34 -14.39
N TYR A 147 6.27 -10.08 -14.15
CA TYR A 147 7.30 -11.12 -14.12
C TYR A 147 7.02 -12.19 -13.06
N CYS A 148 6.43 -11.81 -11.93
CA CYS A 148 6.00 -12.71 -10.88
C CYS A 148 4.63 -13.38 -11.14
N GLY A 149 4.05 -13.22 -12.34
CA GLY A 149 2.83 -13.89 -12.76
C GLY A 149 1.52 -13.17 -12.43
N TYR A 150 1.57 -11.93 -11.94
CA TYR A 150 0.38 -11.12 -11.71
C TYR A 150 -0.07 -10.43 -13.00
N LYS A 151 -1.38 -10.26 -13.17
CA LYS A 151 -1.93 -9.38 -14.18
C LYS A 151 -2.04 -7.98 -13.59
N THR A 152 -1.26 -7.02 -14.10
CA THR A 152 -1.21 -5.66 -13.57
C THR A 152 -2.20 -4.71 -14.25
N ARG A 153 -2.60 -3.72 -13.50
CA ARG A 153 -3.37 -2.59 -13.99
C ARG A 153 -2.88 -1.32 -13.30
N VAL A 154 -2.35 -0.39 -14.07
CA VAL A 154 -1.96 0.94 -13.59
C VAL A 154 -3.06 1.92 -14.01
N MET A 155 -3.63 2.65 -13.06
CA MET A 155 -4.73 3.56 -13.31
C MET A 155 -4.76 4.73 -12.32
N GLU A 156 -5.37 5.83 -12.73
CA GLU A 156 -5.77 6.90 -11.82
C GLU A 156 -7.04 6.49 -11.07
N PHE A 157 -7.06 6.63 -9.74
CA PHE A 157 -8.20 6.22 -8.90
C PHE A 157 -8.99 7.39 -8.32
N ILE A 158 -8.43 8.60 -8.37
CA ILE A 158 -9.08 9.88 -8.05
C ILE A 158 -8.59 10.95 -9.02
N GLU A 159 -9.32 12.05 -9.16
CA GLU A 159 -8.97 13.13 -10.08
C GLU A 159 -7.69 13.85 -9.64
N MET A 160 -6.91 14.35 -10.62
CA MET A 160 -5.66 15.07 -10.36
C MET A 160 -5.90 16.39 -9.59
N GLU A 161 -7.10 16.94 -9.62
CA GLU A 161 -7.47 18.15 -8.87
C GLU A 161 -7.43 17.92 -7.36
N ASP A 162 -7.70 16.69 -6.90
CA ASP A 162 -7.67 16.33 -5.49
C ASP A 162 -6.24 16.03 -5.00
N THR A 163 -5.45 15.35 -5.82
CA THR A 163 -4.04 15.06 -5.51
C THR A 163 -3.26 14.62 -6.76
N PRO A 164 -2.00 15.07 -6.91
CA PRO A 164 -1.12 14.56 -7.96
C PRO A 164 -0.60 13.13 -7.68
N LYS A 165 -0.90 12.54 -6.52
CA LYS A 165 -0.50 11.20 -6.09
C LYS A 165 -1.68 10.24 -6.20
N ASN A 166 -2.22 10.12 -7.41
CA ASN A 166 -3.47 9.44 -7.71
C ASN A 166 -3.30 8.12 -8.51
N VAL A 167 -2.07 7.63 -8.66
CA VAL A 167 -1.81 6.38 -9.37
C VAL A 167 -2.03 5.19 -8.44
N LEU A 168 -2.74 4.18 -8.93
CA LEU A 168 -2.92 2.87 -8.32
C LEU A 168 -2.31 1.78 -9.22
N ILE A 169 -1.61 0.87 -8.59
CA ILE A 169 -1.04 -0.34 -9.21
C ILE A 169 -1.71 -1.57 -8.59
#